data_def01c2f16733d48d704c6f9ddeeb7f2
#
_entry.id   def01c2f16733d48d704c6f9ddeeb7f2
#
_cell.length_a   1.000
_cell.length_b   1.000
_cell.length_c   1.000
_cell.angle_alpha   90.00
_cell.angle_beta   90.00
_cell.angle_gamma   90.00
#
_symmetry.space_group_name_H-M   'P 1'
#
loop_
_entity.id
_entity.type
_entity.pdbx_description
1 polymer ?
#
loop_
_entity_poly.entity_id
_entity_poly.type
_entity_poly.pdbx_seq_one_letter_code
_entity_poly.pdbx_strand_id
1 'polypeptide(L)'
;EGQPFGIGPTAGGPIYGIFACGEGYTRQMPGRIVGLTKDVDGKRAFTLTLSTREQHIRRHRATSNICSNETLIALMGAMHMALLGPRGIERLALRVASATEATKRAVASIDGIELVDPQACNFREFAVRLPGKASDALVYLDANGVLGGFDLGVWWDGMSTCLLIGADERTSESDIEALTAGLSSWLEGAGS
;
A
#
# COMPACT_ATOMS: atom_id res chain seq x y z
N GLU A 1 -1.99 -7.12 1.53
CA GLU A 1 -0.81 -6.49 2.11
C GLU A 1 -1.11 -5.91 3.49
N GLY A 2 -0.23 -6.16 4.46
CA GLY A 2 -0.40 -5.70 5.83
C GLY A 2 0.51 -4.51 6.22
N GLN A 3 1.48 -4.16 5.39
CA GLN A 3 2.43 -3.08 5.69
C GLN A 3 1.77 -1.73 6.03
N PRO A 4 0.68 -1.30 5.37
CA PRO A 4 0.03 -0.03 5.71
C PRO A 4 -0.45 0.06 7.17
N PHE A 5 -0.50 -1.08 7.86
CA PHE A 5 -0.87 -1.16 9.27
C PHE A 5 0.36 -1.13 10.20
N GLY A 6 1.21 -0.13 10.05
CA GLY A 6 2.28 0.19 11.00
C GLY A 6 3.63 -0.51 10.75
N ILE A 7 3.82 -1.10 9.58
CA ILE A 7 5.09 -1.71 9.19
C ILE A 7 5.76 -0.84 8.14
N GLY A 8 6.80 -0.13 8.52
CA GLY A 8 7.59 0.66 7.59
C GLY A 8 8.34 -0.22 6.57
N PRO A 9 8.64 0.27 5.36
CA PRO A 9 9.37 -0.46 4.32
C PRO A 9 10.88 -0.55 4.62
N THR A 10 11.25 -0.82 5.86
CA THR A 10 12.63 -0.82 6.36
C THR A 10 13.47 -1.85 5.61
N ALA A 11 14.44 -1.41 4.83
CA ALA A 11 15.36 -2.25 4.06
C ALA A 11 14.66 -3.33 3.19
N GLY A 12 13.48 -3.03 2.67
CA GLY A 12 12.72 -3.95 1.83
C GLY A 12 11.88 -4.99 2.56
N GLY A 13 11.74 -4.90 3.85
CA GLY A 13 10.93 -5.82 4.64
C GLY A 13 10.99 -5.49 6.13
N PRO A 14 10.42 -6.32 6.99
CA PRO A 14 9.57 -7.47 6.68
C PRO A 14 8.17 -7.08 6.20
N ILE A 15 7.55 -7.99 5.50
CA ILE A 15 6.18 -7.84 4.98
C ILE A 15 5.27 -8.93 5.53
N TYR A 16 3.96 -8.69 5.58
CA TYR A 16 2.97 -9.70 5.91
C TYR A 16 1.69 -9.49 5.11
N GLY A 17 0.92 -10.56 4.93
CA GLY A 17 -0.35 -10.53 4.24
C GLY A 17 -1.54 -10.47 5.19
N ILE A 18 -2.65 -9.94 4.72
CA ILE A 18 -3.97 -10.08 5.33
C ILE A 18 -4.77 -11.05 4.46
N PHE A 19 -5.29 -12.11 5.09
CA PHE A 19 -6.08 -13.12 4.40
C PHE A 19 -7.45 -13.26 5.08
N ALA A 20 -8.49 -13.12 4.29
CA ALA A 20 -9.87 -13.28 4.76
C ALA A 20 -10.66 -14.12 3.76
N CYS A 21 -11.63 -14.88 4.24
CA CYS A 21 -12.52 -15.66 3.39
C CYS A 21 -13.96 -15.62 3.91
N GLY A 22 -14.91 -15.92 3.04
CA GLY A 22 -16.29 -16.14 3.46
C GLY A 22 -16.42 -17.40 4.33
N GLU A 23 -17.45 -17.45 5.18
CA GLU A 23 -17.65 -18.49 6.19
C GLU A 23 -17.63 -19.92 5.61
N GLY A 24 -18.19 -20.13 4.42
CA GLY A 24 -18.20 -21.43 3.73
C GLY A 24 -16.82 -21.97 3.36
N TYR A 25 -15.78 -21.14 3.33
CA TYR A 25 -14.40 -21.50 2.97
C TYR A 25 -13.48 -21.69 4.16
N THR A 26 -13.97 -21.52 5.39
CA THR A 26 -13.16 -21.59 6.63
C THR A 26 -12.30 -22.87 6.72
N ARG A 27 -12.84 -24.02 6.29
CA ARG A 27 -12.10 -25.29 6.30
C ARG A 27 -11.01 -25.39 5.23
N GLN A 28 -11.03 -24.53 4.22
CA GLN A 28 -10.06 -24.46 3.14
C GLN A 28 -9.03 -23.35 3.36
N MET A 29 -9.28 -22.48 4.33
CA MET A 29 -8.38 -21.38 4.66
C MET A 29 -7.00 -21.91 5.08
N PRO A 30 -5.90 -21.38 4.50
CA PRO A 30 -4.54 -21.75 4.89
C PRO A 30 -4.17 -21.20 6.26
N GLY A 31 -3.13 -21.75 6.85
CA GLY A 31 -2.56 -21.29 8.13
C GLY A 31 -3.33 -21.75 9.36
N ARG A 32 -2.85 -21.33 10.51
CA ARG A 32 -3.43 -21.67 11.81
C ARG A 32 -4.62 -20.76 12.11
N ILE A 33 -5.70 -21.35 12.61
CA ILE A 33 -6.89 -20.61 13.01
C ILE A 33 -7.04 -20.71 14.51
N VAL A 34 -7.17 -19.57 15.16
CA VAL A 34 -7.42 -19.46 16.60
C VAL A 34 -8.90 -19.20 16.83
N GLY A 35 -9.54 -20.06 17.58
CA GLY A 35 -10.95 -19.93 17.96
C GLY A 35 -11.11 -19.33 19.36
N LEU A 36 -12.18 -18.59 19.55
CA LEU A 36 -12.62 -18.12 20.86
C LEU A 36 -13.35 -19.24 21.60
N THR A 37 -12.98 -19.47 22.86
CA THR A 37 -13.60 -20.48 23.75
C THR A 37 -13.66 -19.97 25.19
N LYS A 38 -14.04 -20.84 26.10
CA LYS A 38 -13.96 -20.59 27.55
C LYS A 38 -13.05 -21.62 28.19
N ASP A 39 -12.32 -21.24 29.22
CA ASP A 39 -11.55 -22.17 30.07
C ASP A 39 -12.44 -22.90 31.08
N VAL A 40 -11.82 -23.70 31.95
CA VAL A 40 -12.51 -24.48 32.97
C VAL A 40 -13.25 -23.63 34.01
N ASP A 41 -12.84 -22.38 34.19
CA ASP A 41 -13.46 -21.40 35.08
C ASP A 41 -14.52 -20.55 34.36
N GLY A 42 -14.79 -20.82 33.09
CA GLY A 42 -15.75 -20.05 32.26
C GLY A 42 -15.23 -18.74 31.76
N LYS A 43 -13.93 -18.40 31.93
CA LYS A 43 -13.32 -17.18 31.43
C LYS A 43 -13.00 -17.31 29.95
N ARG A 44 -12.91 -16.14 29.27
CA ARG A 44 -12.55 -16.09 27.86
C ARG A 44 -11.16 -16.69 27.64
N ALA A 45 -11.06 -17.64 26.73
CA ALA A 45 -9.84 -18.31 26.34
C ALA A 45 -9.74 -18.47 24.82
N PHE A 46 -8.56 -18.83 24.34
CA PHE A 46 -8.30 -19.06 22.93
C PHE A 46 -7.65 -20.42 22.73
N THR A 47 -7.97 -21.07 21.63
CA THR A 47 -7.39 -22.36 21.26
C THR A 47 -7.19 -22.47 19.76
N LEU A 48 -6.22 -23.29 19.36
CA LEU A 48 -6.05 -23.66 17.96
C LEU A 48 -7.22 -24.55 17.53
N THR A 49 -7.84 -24.18 16.41
CA THR A 49 -8.98 -24.90 15.84
C THR A 49 -8.65 -25.48 14.48
N LEU A 50 -9.42 -26.47 14.04
CA LEU A 50 -9.29 -27.09 12.72
C LEU A 50 -7.87 -27.61 12.39
N SER A 51 -7.10 -27.98 13.40
CA SER A 51 -5.71 -28.45 13.27
C SER A 51 -5.55 -29.69 12.38
N THR A 52 -6.63 -30.45 12.13
CA THR A 52 -6.63 -31.58 11.19
C THR A 52 -6.31 -31.19 9.73
N ARG A 53 -6.34 -29.91 9.38
CA ARG A 53 -5.93 -29.39 8.05
C ARG A 53 -4.42 -29.23 7.93
N GLU A 54 -3.74 -29.15 9.04
CA GLU A 54 -2.33 -28.76 9.15
C GLU A 54 -1.37 -29.89 8.76
N GLN A 55 -0.18 -29.51 8.27
CA GLN A 55 0.84 -30.43 7.79
C GLN A 55 1.35 -31.39 8.87
N HIS A 56 1.46 -30.96 10.13
CA HIS A 56 1.90 -31.80 11.24
C HIS A 56 0.94 -32.96 11.55
N ILE A 57 -0.33 -32.86 11.13
CA ILE A 57 -1.34 -33.93 11.25
C ILE A 57 -1.45 -34.72 9.93
N ARG A 58 -1.72 -34.03 8.82
CA ARG A 58 -2.06 -34.67 7.54
C ARG A 58 -0.87 -34.89 6.62
N ARG A 59 0.31 -34.41 6.95
CA ARG A 59 1.52 -34.52 6.14
C ARG A 59 1.29 -34.04 4.69
N HIS A 60 1.51 -34.89 3.68
CA HIS A 60 1.31 -34.57 2.27
C HIS A 60 -0.14 -34.31 1.85
N ARG A 61 -1.11 -34.66 2.70
CA ARG A 61 -2.55 -34.41 2.48
C ARG A 61 -3.03 -33.12 3.12
N ALA A 62 -2.14 -32.33 3.73
CA ALA A 62 -2.52 -31.06 4.34
C ALA A 62 -3.06 -30.08 3.28
N THR A 63 -4.06 -29.33 3.66
CA THR A 63 -4.62 -28.26 2.81
C THR A 63 -3.66 -27.09 2.66
N SER A 64 -2.78 -26.89 3.64
CA SER A 64 -1.85 -25.76 3.69
C SER A 64 -0.44 -26.24 4.08
N ASN A 65 0.55 -25.71 3.37
CA ASN A 65 1.99 -25.87 3.65
C ASN A 65 2.64 -24.52 4.01
N ILE A 66 1.84 -23.54 4.47
CA ILE A 66 2.31 -22.19 4.77
C ILE A 66 3.05 -22.17 6.10
N CYS A 67 4.24 -21.61 6.11
CA CYS A 67 4.97 -21.26 7.33
C CYS A 67 4.36 -19.99 7.94
N SER A 68 4.20 -19.95 9.26
CA SER A 68 3.64 -18.81 9.99
C SER A 68 4.73 -18.06 10.76
N ASN A 69 5.81 -17.68 10.08
CA ASN A 69 6.96 -17.03 10.70
C ASN A 69 6.78 -15.53 10.95
N GLU A 70 5.74 -14.91 10.35
CA GLU A 70 5.48 -13.47 10.46
C GLU A 70 4.67 -13.11 11.71
N THR A 71 4.60 -13.95 12.71
CA THR A 71 3.78 -13.74 13.92
C THR A 71 4.13 -12.43 14.63
N LEU A 72 5.42 -12.10 14.75
CA LEU A 72 5.85 -10.85 15.38
C LEU A 72 5.39 -9.63 14.56
N ILE A 73 5.50 -9.70 13.26
CA ILE A 73 5.09 -8.62 12.36
C ILE A 73 3.56 -8.46 12.34
N ALA A 74 2.84 -9.57 12.33
CA ALA A 74 1.39 -9.56 12.48
C ALA A 74 0.94 -8.96 13.82
N LEU A 75 1.67 -9.23 14.91
CA LEU A 75 1.43 -8.62 16.21
C LEU A 75 1.65 -7.10 16.18
N MET A 76 2.71 -6.62 15.53
CA MET A 76 2.93 -5.17 15.34
C MET A 76 1.75 -4.52 14.62
N GLY A 77 1.26 -5.12 13.53
CA GLY A 77 0.08 -4.64 12.82
C GLY A 77 -1.18 -4.65 13.69
N ALA A 78 -1.40 -5.72 14.47
CA ALA A 78 -2.53 -5.81 15.39
C ALA A 78 -2.48 -4.73 16.48
N MET A 79 -1.29 -4.45 17.03
CA MET A 79 -1.09 -3.36 18.01
C MET A 79 -1.37 -2.00 17.39
N HIS A 80 -0.87 -1.74 16.19
CA HIS A 80 -1.13 -0.51 15.44
C HIS A 80 -2.64 -0.29 15.21
N MET A 81 -3.34 -1.31 14.73
CA MET A 81 -4.79 -1.25 14.53
C MET A 81 -5.56 -1.05 15.86
N ALA A 82 -5.11 -1.68 16.94
CA ALA A 82 -5.72 -1.52 18.26
C ALA A 82 -5.54 -0.10 18.81
N LEU A 83 -4.37 0.52 18.59
CA LEU A 83 -4.07 1.89 19.01
C LEU A 83 -4.90 2.91 18.23
N LEU A 84 -5.05 2.74 16.92
CA LEU A 84 -5.87 3.63 16.09
C LEU A 84 -7.37 3.45 16.37
N GLY A 85 -7.79 2.21 16.59
CA GLY A 85 -9.20 1.85 16.66
C GLY A 85 -9.94 2.10 15.33
N PRO A 86 -11.22 1.71 15.21
CA PRO A 86 -11.96 1.82 13.95
C PRO A 86 -12.06 3.25 13.43
N ARG A 87 -12.29 4.23 14.30
CA ARG A 87 -12.37 5.65 13.91
C ARG A 87 -11.01 6.23 13.47
N GLY A 88 -9.91 5.74 14.06
CA GLY A 88 -8.57 6.15 13.67
C GLY A 88 -8.20 5.62 12.29
N ILE A 89 -8.53 4.38 12.00
CA ILE A 89 -8.32 3.74 10.70
C ILE A 89 -9.13 4.46 9.60
N GLU A 90 -10.40 4.75 9.87
CA GLU A 90 -11.25 5.50 8.95
C GLU A 90 -10.69 6.89 8.65
N ARG A 91 -10.31 7.66 9.68
CA ARG A 91 -9.69 8.99 9.51
C ARG A 91 -8.38 8.92 8.74
N LEU A 92 -7.55 7.90 9.00
CA LEU A 92 -6.31 7.68 8.27
C LEU A 92 -6.58 7.45 6.78
N ALA A 93 -7.53 6.56 6.46
CA ALA A 93 -7.91 6.27 5.08
C ALA A 93 -8.43 7.52 4.35
N LEU A 94 -9.32 8.29 4.99
CA LEU A 94 -9.83 9.54 4.43
C LEU A 94 -8.73 10.58 4.21
N ARG A 95 -7.77 10.68 5.13
CA ARG A 95 -6.63 11.59 4.98
C ARG A 95 -5.76 11.21 3.77
N VAL A 96 -5.43 9.93 3.61
CA VAL A 96 -4.66 9.43 2.46
C VAL A 96 -5.41 9.71 1.16
N ALA A 97 -6.69 9.36 1.07
CA ALA A 97 -7.50 9.60 -0.12
C ALA A 97 -7.60 11.09 -0.46
N SER A 98 -7.77 11.96 0.55
CA SER A 98 -7.82 13.42 0.37
C SER A 98 -6.48 13.99 -0.12
N ALA A 99 -5.36 13.53 0.44
CA ALA A 99 -4.03 13.95 0.01
C ALA A 99 -3.75 13.51 -1.44
N THR A 100 -4.10 12.26 -1.78
CA THR A 100 -3.97 11.74 -3.15
C THR A 100 -4.79 12.55 -4.14
N GLU A 101 -6.05 12.85 -3.81
CA GLU A 101 -6.92 13.63 -4.70
C GLU A 101 -6.47 15.09 -4.84
N ALA A 102 -5.92 15.69 -3.76
CA ALA A 102 -5.33 17.03 -3.82
C ALA A 102 -4.09 17.05 -4.73
N THR A 103 -3.18 16.08 -4.56
CA THR A 103 -1.98 15.92 -5.40
C THR A 103 -2.36 15.69 -6.86
N LYS A 104 -3.32 14.78 -7.12
CA LYS A 104 -3.81 14.46 -8.45
C LYS A 104 -4.34 15.71 -9.16
N ARG A 105 -5.18 16.51 -8.49
CA ARG A 105 -5.72 17.74 -9.04
C ARG A 105 -4.64 18.78 -9.32
N ALA A 106 -3.70 18.95 -8.39
CA ALA A 106 -2.61 19.92 -8.54
C ALA A 106 -1.70 19.55 -9.72
N VAL A 107 -1.32 18.27 -9.85
CA VAL A 107 -0.49 17.81 -10.97
C VAL A 107 -1.24 17.88 -12.29
N ALA A 108 -2.52 17.50 -12.33
CA ALA A 108 -3.36 17.57 -13.53
C ALA A 108 -3.67 19.01 -14.00
N SER A 109 -3.42 20.03 -13.16
CA SER A 109 -3.57 21.43 -13.55
C SER A 109 -2.34 22.00 -14.29
N ILE A 110 -1.25 21.24 -14.39
CA ILE A 110 -0.04 21.64 -15.12
C ILE A 110 -0.25 21.38 -16.61
N ASP A 111 -0.09 22.42 -17.42
CA ASP A 111 -0.20 22.32 -18.88
C ASP A 111 0.81 21.29 -19.43
N GLY A 112 0.34 20.39 -20.29
CA GLY A 112 1.15 19.33 -20.89
C GLY A 112 1.22 18.02 -20.06
N ILE A 113 0.60 17.95 -18.88
CA ILE A 113 0.49 16.73 -18.10
C ILE A 113 -0.95 16.20 -18.20
N GLU A 114 -1.10 14.92 -18.50
CA GLU A 114 -2.39 14.26 -18.65
C GLU A 114 -2.54 13.11 -17.65
N LEU A 115 -3.71 12.96 -17.05
CA LEU A 115 -4.03 11.76 -16.25
C LEU A 115 -4.15 10.54 -17.19
N VAL A 116 -3.49 9.43 -16.86
CA VAL A 116 -3.61 8.20 -17.65
C VAL A 116 -5.03 7.65 -17.62
N ASP A 117 -5.70 7.72 -16.47
CA ASP A 117 -7.12 7.42 -16.30
C ASP A 117 -7.80 8.50 -15.45
N PRO A 118 -8.43 9.50 -16.10
CA PRO A 118 -9.10 10.59 -15.39
C PRO A 118 -10.30 10.14 -14.54
N GLN A 119 -10.90 8.98 -14.86
CA GLN A 119 -12.09 8.47 -14.17
C GLN A 119 -11.77 7.45 -13.08
N ALA A 120 -10.51 7.02 -12.96
CA ALA A 120 -10.10 6.07 -11.94
C ALA A 120 -10.32 6.63 -10.53
N CYS A 121 -10.94 5.81 -9.68
CA CYS A 121 -11.01 6.05 -8.24
C CYS A 121 -9.67 5.62 -7.62
N ASN A 122 -8.83 6.59 -7.32
CA ASN A 122 -7.50 6.37 -6.75
C ASN A 122 -7.54 6.47 -5.23
N PHE A 123 -6.84 5.58 -4.55
CA PHE A 123 -6.71 5.63 -3.08
C PHE A 123 -5.41 6.29 -2.63
N ARG A 124 -4.27 5.83 -3.17
CA ARG A 124 -2.93 6.29 -2.80
C ARG A 124 -2.08 6.73 -3.98
N GLU A 125 -2.36 6.20 -5.15
CA GLU A 125 -1.49 6.32 -6.31
C GLU A 125 -2.31 6.61 -7.54
N PHE A 126 -1.76 7.42 -8.43
CA PHE A 126 -2.32 7.71 -9.75
C PHE A 126 -1.19 7.87 -10.76
N ALA A 127 -1.49 7.61 -12.02
CA ALA A 127 -0.52 7.74 -13.09
C ALA A 127 -0.82 8.96 -13.97
N VAL A 128 0.24 9.66 -14.35
CA VAL A 128 0.20 10.77 -15.30
C VAL A 128 1.06 10.47 -16.51
N ARG A 129 0.70 11.04 -17.65
CA ARG A 129 1.49 11.07 -18.87
C ARG A 129 2.17 12.41 -18.99
N LEU A 130 3.47 12.39 -19.18
CA LEU A 130 4.32 13.54 -19.40
C LEU A 130 4.61 13.70 -20.91
N PRO A 131 4.92 14.91 -21.41
CA PRO A 131 5.32 15.13 -22.81
C PRO A 131 6.72 14.58 -23.12
N GLY A 132 7.52 14.29 -22.08
CA GLY A 132 8.86 13.68 -22.16
C GLY A 132 8.97 12.40 -21.35
N LYS A 133 10.17 11.86 -21.23
CA LYS A 133 10.42 10.64 -20.47
C LYS A 133 10.25 10.87 -18.97
N ALA A 134 9.58 9.94 -18.31
CA ALA A 134 9.41 9.96 -16.86
C ALA A 134 10.75 9.87 -16.12
N SER A 135 11.72 9.11 -16.66
CA SER A 135 13.09 9.06 -16.14
C SER A 135 13.76 10.42 -16.05
N ASP A 136 13.60 11.25 -17.08
CA ASP A 136 14.26 12.56 -17.13
C ASP A 136 13.62 13.54 -16.13
N ALA A 137 12.30 13.49 -16.00
CA ALA A 137 11.57 14.25 -14.98
C ALA A 137 12.00 13.83 -13.57
N LEU A 138 12.14 12.52 -13.30
CA LEU A 138 12.58 12.02 -12.00
C LEU A 138 14.01 12.45 -11.66
N VAL A 139 14.94 12.41 -12.61
CA VAL A 139 16.32 12.92 -12.40
C VAL A 139 16.31 14.41 -12.05
N TYR A 140 15.49 15.20 -12.73
CA TYR A 140 15.36 16.63 -12.43
C TYR A 140 14.76 16.88 -11.04
N LEU A 141 13.68 16.18 -10.69
CA LEU A 141 13.02 16.31 -9.40
C LEU A 141 13.95 15.90 -8.25
N ASP A 142 14.67 14.78 -8.39
CA ASP A 142 15.62 14.28 -7.39
C ASP A 142 16.76 15.29 -7.15
N ALA A 143 17.30 15.88 -8.22
CA ALA A 143 18.32 16.94 -8.13
C ALA A 143 17.81 18.19 -7.39
N ASN A 144 16.50 18.41 -7.32
CA ASN A 144 15.85 19.49 -6.59
C ASN A 144 15.24 19.03 -5.25
N GLY A 145 15.59 17.83 -4.78
CA GLY A 145 15.18 17.30 -3.48
C GLY A 145 13.73 16.82 -3.43
N VAL A 146 13.10 16.53 -4.57
CA VAL A 146 11.73 16.05 -4.67
C VAL A 146 11.70 14.60 -5.13
N LEU A 147 11.17 13.71 -4.30
CA LEU A 147 10.92 12.32 -4.67
C LEU A 147 9.63 12.23 -5.49
N GLY A 148 9.74 12.31 -6.82
CA GLY A 148 8.62 12.55 -7.74
C GLY A 148 7.71 11.36 -8.00
N GLY A 149 8.14 10.13 -7.73
CA GLY A 149 7.34 8.94 -8.00
C GLY A 149 8.13 7.81 -8.67
N PHE A 150 7.48 7.04 -9.54
CA PHE A 150 8.06 5.86 -10.18
C PHE A 150 7.82 5.88 -11.71
N ASP A 151 8.88 5.63 -12.49
CA ASP A 151 8.81 5.48 -13.94
C ASP A 151 8.16 4.14 -14.32
N LEU A 152 6.96 4.20 -14.90
CA LEU A 152 6.24 2.99 -15.32
C LEU A 152 6.89 2.32 -16.53
N GLY A 153 7.71 3.03 -17.29
CA GLY A 153 8.47 2.48 -18.43
C GLY A 153 9.53 1.45 -18.02
N VAL A 154 9.91 1.40 -16.72
CA VAL A 154 10.84 0.36 -16.21
C VAL A 154 10.27 -1.05 -16.36
N TRP A 155 8.95 -1.22 -16.22
CA TRP A 155 8.31 -2.54 -16.22
C TRP A 155 7.29 -2.75 -17.33
N TRP A 156 6.84 -1.69 -17.99
CA TRP A 156 5.82 -1.78 -19.04
C TRP A 156 6.25 -1.06 -20.31
N ASP A 157 6.37 -1.84 -21.39
CA ASP A 157 6.64 -1.32 -22.72
C ASP A 157 5.59 -0.27 -23.13
N GLY A 158 6.07 0.84 -23.71
CA GLY A 158 5.20 1.93 -24.15
C GLY A 158 4.76 2.91 -23.05
N MET A 159 5.21 2.74 -21.80
CA MET A 159 4.89 3.63 -20.67
C MET A 159 6.07 4.50 -20.20
N SER A 160 7.10 4.68 -21.03
CA SER A 160 8.29 5.48 -20.69
C SER A 160 8.02 6.98 -20.43
N THR A 161 6.85 7.47 -20.82
CA THR A 161 6.37 8.82 -20.51
C THR A 161 5.40 8.86 -19.34
N CYS A 162 5.14 7.73 -18.69
CA CYS A 162 4.16 7.63 -17.62
C CYS A 162 4.85 7.58 -16.25
N LEU A 163 4.45 8.50 -15.39
CA LEU A 163 4.92 8.62 -14.02
C LEU A 163 3.82 8.20 -13.06
N LEU A 164 4.12 7.25 -12.16
CA LEU A 164 3.27 6.88 -11.04
C LEU A 164 3.59 7.77 -9.85
N ILE A 165 2.62 8.50 -9.37
CA ILE A 165 2.74 9.40 -8.23
C ILE A 165 1.94 8.84 -7.07
N GLY A 166 2.54 8.80 -5.87
CA GLY A 166 1.91 8.36 -4.63
C GLY A 166 1.78 9.48 -3.62
N ALA A 167 0.74 9.40 -2.80
CA ALA A 167 0.56 10.25 -1.63
C ALA A 167 0.18 9.41 -0.41
N ASP A 168 0.51 9.90 0.78
CA ASP A 168 0.24 9.24 2.04
C ASP A 168 -0.32 10.22 3.10
N GLU A 169 -0.49 9.75 4.31
CA GLU A 169 -1.01 10.54 5.42
C GLU A 169 -0.09 11.68 5.88
N ARG A 170 1.16 11.68 5.44
CA ARG A 170 2.16 12.73 5.77
C ARG A 170 2.26 13.78 4.68
N THR A 171 1.76 13.50 3.49
CA THR A 171 1.79 14.43 2.36
C THR A 171 1.15 15.76 2.77
N SER A 172 1.93 16.83 2.73
CA SER A 172 1.55 18.19 3.08
C SER A 172 1.28 19.07 1.84
N GLU A 173 0.70 20.24 2.04
CA GLU A 173 0.55 21.22 0.97
C GLU A 173 1.91 21.63 0.36
N SER A 174 2.94 21.81 1.22
CA SER A 174 4.29 22.14 0.75
C SER A 174 4.92 21.03 -0.08
N ASP A 175 4.62 19.75 0.17
CA ASP A 175 5.10 18.65 -0.66
C ASP A 175 4.43 18.68 -2.05
N ILE A 176 3.14 18.97 -2.08
CA ILE A 176 2.38 19.11 -3.33
C ILE A 176 2.89 20.30 -4.14
N GLU A 177 3.13 21.45 -3.49
CA GLU A 177 3.72 22.65 -4.12
C GLU A 177 5.11 22.36 -4.67
N ALA A 178 5.98 21.69 -3.91
CA ALA A 178 7.32 21.34 -4.36
C ALA A 178 7.29 20.42 -5.59
N LEU A 179 6.40 19.40 -5.58
CA LEU A 179 6.23 18.50 -6.72
C LEU A 179 5.74 19.24 -7.96
N THR A 180 4.70 20.07 -7.82
CA THR A 180 4.11 20.78 -8.96
C THR A 180 5.05 21.84 -9.52
N ALA A 181 5.75 22.61 -8.67
CA ALA A 181 6.76 23.55 -9.08
C ALA A 181 7.92 22.86 -9.80
N GLY A 182 8.40 21.72 -9.28
CA GLY A 182 9.44 20.92 -9.90
C GLY A 182 9.06 20.41 -11.28
N LEU A 183 7.84 19.85 -11.43
CA LEU A 183 7.33 19.37 -12.72
C LEU A 183 7.17 20.53 -13.73
N SER A 184 6.61 21.67 -13.30
CA SER A 184 6.47 22.85 -14.16
C SER A 184 7.83 23.37 -14.65
N SER A 185 8.80 23.51 -13.75
CA SER A 185 10.15 23.96 -14.10
C SER A 185 10.88 22.98 -15.03
N TRP A 186 10.69 21.68 -14.84
CA TRP A 186 11.22 20.66 -15.75
C TRP A 186 10.64 20.81 -17.16
N LEU A 187 9.33 21.03 -17.28
CA LEU A 187 8.66 21.23 -18.57
C LEU A 187 9.18 22.49 -19.31
N GLU A 188 9.37 23.58 -18.59
CA GLU A 188 9.93 24.81 -19.14
C GLU A 188 11.37 24.63 -19.67
N GLY A 189 12.20 23.86 -18.93
CA GLY A 189 13.57 23.54 -19.31
C GLY A 189 13.68 22.52 -20.46
N ALA A 190 12.70 21.61 -20.61
CA ALA A 190 12.66 20.64 -21.69
C ALA A 190 12.21 21.25 -23.05
N GLY A 191 11.60 22.43 -23.04
CA GLY A 191 11.14 23.17 -24.22
C GLY A 191 12.20 24.13 -24.81
N SER A 192 13.38 24.23 -24.17
CA SER A 192 14.47 25.08 -24.58
C SER A 192 15.61 24.27 -25.21
#